data_b3ba28c01331dabec8dcaf0f29959d6b
#
_entry.id   b3ba28c01331dabec8dcaf0f29959d6b
#
_cell.length_a   1.000
_cell.length_b   1.000
_cell.length_c   1.000
_cell.angle_alpha   90.00
_cell.angle_beta   90.00
_cell.angle_gamma   90.00
#
_symmetry.space_group_name_H-M   'P 1'
#
loop_
_entity.id
_entity.type
_entity.pdbx_description
1 polymer ?
#
loop_
_entity_poly.entity_id
_entity_poly.type
_entity_poly.pdbx_seq_one_letter_code
_entity_poly.pdbx_strand_id
1 'polypeptide(L)'
;MQDFNLSSHLDNIYATFPEADHRPMIGLTGNCADIDVTIRNYYHKQIVAAGGVPVIIPPVADKDVIINTLERLDAIILTGGADYNPLWAGEEPSAKLHHINAQRDLPELLITRLAYNRNIPMLGICRGIQTLAMALDGKVIQDISETIPNTIKHSQDADTCEPTHSVSVAEGSMLHDVYGKDKLYVNSFHHQAVGDCGPKFIVTAKANDGVVEAIESSEYRKIMGVQWHPECMGDDGQPLFKWLVDAAAEHNKAKAIHNHILTLDSHCDTPMFFPQGVKFDHRDSRILVDLHKMTEGHQDAVTMVAYLPQPKVGEDFREKVEFPVEGPKEYAELIFSKIEDIVAANKEYLSIARTPADLYVNKLAGRKSIMLGIENGLALESDINNVKHFANRGIVYITLCHNGDNDICDSARGSNTHNGVSAWGEKVIKEMNAQGVMVDLSHAAEKSFYDALDISATPIVCSHSNCKSLCDHPRNLTDDQLRKLAQKGGVAQITLY
;
A
#
# COMPACT_ATOMS: atom_id res chain seq x y z
N MET A 1 10.53 6.45 -49.50
CA MET A 1 11.98 6.22 -49.29
C MET A 1 12.33 6.72 -47.90
N GLN A 2 13.20 6.00 -47.23
CA GLN A 2 13.69 6.40 -45.90
C GLN A 2 14.55 7.68 -46.08
N ASP A 3 14.30 8.72 -45.29
CA ASP A 3 15.13 9.91 -45.25
C ASP A 3 16.36 9.63 -44.32
N PHE A 4 17.58 9.78 -44.87
CA PHE A 4 18.83 9.58 -44.15
C PHE A 4 19.43 10.91 -43.68
N ASN A 5 18.67 12.01 -43.72
CA ASN A 5 19.10 13.31 -43.22
C ASN A 5 18.68 13.50 -41.77
N LEU A 6 19.61 13.38 -40.84
CA LEU A 6 19.37 13.56 -39.39
C LEU A 6 18.77 14.93 -39.08
N SER A 7 19.22 16.00 -39.77
CA SER A 7 18.73 17.35 -39.54
C SER A 7 17.23 17.46 -39.80
N SER A 8 16.73 16.84 -40.90
CA SER A 8 15.31 16.82 -41.21
C SER A 8 14.46 16.15 -40.12
N HIS A 9 14.98 15.09 -39.50
CA HIS A 9 14.32 14.43 -38.37
C HIS A 9 14.32 15.30 -37.12
N LEU A 10 15.44 16.00 -36.80
CA LEU A 10 15.54 16.92 -35.69
C LEU A 10 14.65 18.15 -35.87
N ASP A 11 14.59 18.72 -37.07
CA ASP A 11 13.70 19.85 -37.37
C ASP A 11 12.24 19.50 -37.09
N ASN A 12 11.82 18.26 -37.38
CA ASN A 12 10.46 17.79 -37.05
C ASN A 12 10.21 17.73 -35.54
N ILE A 13 11.22 17.32 -34.74
CA ILE A 13 11.11 17.28 -33.27
C ILE A 13 10.98 18.70 -32.71
N TYR A 14 11.78 19.62 -33.22
CA TYR A 14 11.83 21.00 -32.72
C TYR A 14 10.78 21.92 -33.36
N ALA A 15 9.95 21.42 -34.27
CA ALA A 15 8.92 22.22 -34.94
C ALA A 15 7.79 22.67 -34.00
N THR A 16 7.59 21.98 -32.88
CA THR A 16 6.55 22.28 -31.89
C THR A 16 7.07 22.14 -30.46
N PHE A 17 6.41 22.85 -29.54
CA PHE A 17 6.65 22.69 -28.10
C PHE A 17 5.33 22.36 -27.40
N PRO A 18 5.29 21.42 -26.45
CA PRO A 18 6.40 20.60 -25.96
C PRO A 18 6.95 19.63 -27.03
N GLU A 19 8.23 19.25 -26.90
CA GLU A 19 8.90 18.36 -27.86
C GLU A 19 8.32 16.93 -27.84
N ALA A 20 7.71 16.53 -26.72
CA ALA A 20 7.05 15.23 -26.55
C ALA A 20 5.89 15.29 -25.56
N ASP A 21 4.91 14.45 -25.74
CA ASP A 21 3.86 14.18 -24.75
C ASP A 21 4.43 13.34 -23.60
N HIS A 22 4.03 13.66 -22.37
CA HIS A 22 4.34 12.84 -21.22
C HIS A 22 3.53 11.55 -21.25
N ARG A 23 4.19 10.44 -21.53
CA ARG A 23 3.60 9.10 -21.58
C ARG A 23 4.09 8.24 -20.42
N PRO A 24 3.26 7.32 -19.88
CA PRO A 24 3.67 6.45 -18.80
C PRO A 24 4.76 5.46 -19.24
N MET A 25 5.70 5.19 -18.31
CA MET A 25 6.82 4.28 -18.52
C MET A 25 6.43 2.85 -18.12
N ILE A 26 6.47 1.93 -19.07
CA ILE A 26 6.08 0.53 -18.91
C ILE A 26 7.32 -0.35 -18.93
N GLY A 27 7.64 -0.96 -17.79
CA GLY A 27 8.74 -1.92 -17.68
C GLY A 27 8.41 -3.25 -18.35
N LEU A 28 9.36 -3.83 -19.08
CA LEU A 28 9.26 -5.16 -19.69
C LEU A 28 10.34 -6.05 -19.08
N THR A 29 9.97 -7.17 -18.47
CA THR A 29 10.98 -8.12 -17.95
C THR A 29 11.68 -8.81 -19.11
N GLY A 30 13.02 -8.70 -19.13
CA GLY A 30 13.84 -9.25 -20.20
C GLY A 30 14.07 -10.76 -20.05
N ASN A 31 14.14 -11.46 -21.16
CA ASN A 31 14.55 -12.86 -21.21
C ASN A 31 16.08 -12.95 -21.31
N CYS A 32 16.71 -13.81 -20.52
CA CYS A 32 18.15 -14.09 -20.61
C CYS A 32 18.40 -15.18 -21.63
N ALA A 33 19.31 -14.90 -22.57
CA ALA A 33 19.86 -15.89 -23.50
C ALA A 33 21.37 -15.78 -23.47
N ASP A 34 22.04 -16.74 -22.84
CA ASP A 34 23.49 -16.83 -22.63
C ASP A 34 24.18 -15.50 -22.27
N ILE A 35 24.40 -14.64 -23.23
CA ILE A 35 25.09 -13.34 -23.10
C ILE A 35 24.17 -12.14 -23.34
N ASP A 36 22.92 -12.36 -23.80
CA ASP A 36 22.01 -11.31 -24.24
C ASP A 36 20.76 -11.24 -23.36
N VAL A 37 20.24 -10.02 -23.16
CA VAL A 37 18.90 -9.79 -22.67
C VAL A 37 18.01 -9.48 -23.88
N THR A 38 16.98 -10.30 -24.11
CA THR A 38 16.14 -10.22 -25.31
C THR A 38 14.67 -9.99 -24.95
N ILE A 39 13.96 -9.30 -25.83
CA ILE A 39 12.50 -9.15 -25.81
C ILE A 39 11.97 -9.28 -27.23
N ARG A 40 10.85 -10.01 -27.38
CA ARG A 40 10.15 -10.08 -28.66
C ARG A 40 9.56 -8.73 -29.05
N ASN A 41 9.70 -8.34 -30.30
CA ASN A 41 9.26 -7.04 -30.83
C ASN A 41 7.75 -6.76 -30.65
N TYR A 42 6.92 -7.78 -30.47
CA TYR A 42 5.48 -7.63 -30.30
C TYR A 42 5.12 -6.83 -29.06
N TYR A 43 5.79 -7.05 -27.93
CA TYR A 43 5.50 -6.35 -26.68
C TYR A 43 5.64 -4.83 -26.79
N HIS A 44 6.80 -4.35 -27.24
CA HIS A 44 7.01 -2.90 -27.33
C HIS A 44 6.14 -2.23 -28.38
N LYS A 45 5.80 -2.91 -29.48
CA LYS A 45 4.87 -2.38 -30.50
C LYS A 45 3.48 -2.14 -29.92
N GLN A 46 2.94 -3.08 -29.14
CA GLN A 46 1.64 -2.95 -28.50
C GLN A 46 1.63 -1.82 -27.45
N ILE A 47 2.71 -1.68 -26.66
CA ILE A 47 2.83 -0.59 -25.68
C ILE A 47 2.83 0.77 -26.37
N VAL A 48 3.64 0.93 -27.43
CA VAL A 48 3.71 2.19 -28.19
C VAL A 48 2.37 2.52 -28.85
N ALA A 49 1.69 1.52 -29.42
CA ALA A 49 0.35 1.68 -30.00
C ALA A 49 -0.70 2.08 -28.95
N ALA A 50 -0.55 1.61 -27.70
CA ALA A 50 -1.39 1.99 -26.56
C ALA A 50 -1.06 3.37 -25.98
N GLY A 51 0.04 4.02 -26.39
CA GLY A 51 0.47 5.34 -25.92
C GLY A 51 1.45 5.30 -24.74
N GLY A 52 2.06 4.15 -24.43
CA GLY A 52 3.10 4.01 -23.40
C GLY A 52 4.53 4.10 -23.94
N VAL A 53 5.51 4.18 -23.03
CA VAL A 53 6.95 4.15 -23.31
C VAL A 53 7.53 2.83 -22.79
N PRO A 54 7.95 1.90 -23.64
CA PRO A 54 8.53 0.63 -23.21
C PRO A 54 9.96 0.80 -22.70
N VAL A 55 10.26 0.18 -21.55
CA VAL A 55 11.59 0.15 -20.92
C VAL A 55 11.95 -1.30 -20.58
N ILE A 56 13.10 -1.77 -21.00
CA ILE A 56 13.55 -3.14 -20.72
C ILE A 56 14.14 -3.19 -19.30
N ILE A 57 13.66 -4.12 -18.49
CA ILE A 57 14.18 -4.40 -17.16
C ILE A 57 15.15 -5.57 -17.28
N PRO A 58 16.45 -5.38 -17.00
CA PRO A 58 17.40 -6.50 -17.00
C PRO A 58 17.12 -7.44 -15.82
N PRO A 59 17.33 -8.75 -15.96
CA PRO A 59 17.10 -9.71 -14.89
C PRO A 59 18.26 -9.69 -13.86
N VAL A 60 18.23 -8.72 -12.96
CA VAL A 60 19.24 -8.49 -11.92
C VAL A 60 18.55 -8.57 -10.56
N ALA A 61 19.06 -9.45 -9.67
CA ALA A 61 18.52 -9.66 -8.33
C ALA A 61 19.12 -8.72 -7.26
N ASP A 62 19.66 -7.58 -7.68
CA ASP A 62 20.19 -6.57 -6.77
C ASP A 62 19.04 -5.70 -6.23
N LYS A 63 18.95 -5.58 -4.91
CA LYS A 63 17.91 -4.84 -4.20
C LYS A 63 17.81 -3.38 -4.67
N ASP A 64 18.93 -2.69 -4.78
CA ASP A 64 18.93 -1.27 -5.08
C ASP A 64 18.57 -1.03 -6.56
N VAL A 65 19.03 -1.91 -7.47
CA VAL A 65 18.62 -1.87 -8.88
C VAL A 65 17.12 -2.09 -9.02
N ILE A 66 16.55 -3.08 -8.35
CA ILE A 66 15.11 -3.39 -8.42
C ILE A 66 14.28 -2.21 -7.90
N ILE A 67 14.56 -1.73 -6.68
CA ILE A 67 13.77 -0.66 -6.05
C ILE A 67 13.86 0.63 -6.87
N ASN A 68 15.07 1.04 -7.26
CA ASN A 68 15.25 2.24 -8.10
C ASN A 68 14.56 2.14 -9.47
N THR A 69 14.46 0.94 -10.03
CA THR A 69 13.70 0.69 -11.24
C THR A 69 12.20 0.86 -11.00
N LEU A 70 11.66 0.22 -9.96
CA LEU A 70 10.23 0.28 -9.60
C LEU A 70 9.76 1.71 -9.34
N GLU A 71 10.55 2.52 -8.66
CA GLU A 71 10.21 3.93 -8.37
C GLU A 71 10.05 4.79 -9.63
N ARG A 72 10.73 4.42 -10.73
CA ARG A 72 10.69 5.16 -12.01
C ARG A 72 9.64 4.66 -12.97
N LEU A 73 9.16 3.43 -12.80
CA LEU A 73 8.15 2.84 -13.67
C LEU A 73 6.73 3.22 -13.23
N ASP A 74 5.82 3.20 -14.19
CA ASP A 74 4.40 3.44 -13.97
C ASP A 74 3.55 2.16 -14.09
N ALA A 75 4.07 1.14 -14.79
CA ALA A 75 3.52 -0.21 -14.83
C ALA A 75 4.59 -1.22 -15.27
N ILE A 76 4.27 -2.53 -15.16
CA ILE A 76 5.15 -3.62 -15.56
C ILE A 76 4.40 -4.65 -16.40
N ILE A 77 5.03 -5.14 -17.47
CA ILE A 77 4.65 -6.38 -18.14
C ILE A 77 5.66 -7.47 -17.76
N LEU A 78 5.16 -8.52 -17.16
CA LEU A 78 5.88 -9.76 -16.96
C LEU A 78 5.72 -10.59 -18.22
N THR A 79 6.80 -10.74 -18.98
CA THR A 79 6.76 -11.32 -20.34
C THR A 79 6.77 -12.85 -20.31
N GLY A 80 6.33 -13.46 -21.42
CA GLY A 80 6.45 -14.91 -21.66
C GLY A 80 7.90 -15.39 -21.61
N GLY A 81 8.10 -16.70 -21.53
CA GLY A 81 9.46 -17.27 -21.47
C GLY A 81 9.51 -18.76 -21.14
N ALA A 82 10.68 -19.22 -20.73
CA ALA A 82 10.98 -20.59 -20.31
C ALA A 82 10.25 -20.96 -19.01
N ASP A 83 10.25 -22.25 -18.67
CA ASP A 83 9.64 -22.77 -17.44
C ASP A 83 10.31 -22.19 -16.18
N TYR A 84 9.57 -22.18 -15.09
CA TYR A 84 10.12 -21.89 -13.77
C TYR A 84 10.84 -23.12 -13.20
N ASN A 85 11.89 -22.87 -12.43
CA ASN A 85 12.48 -23.89 -11.58
C ASN A 85 11.48 -24.24 -10.47
N PRO A 86 10.96 -25.48 -10.41
CA PRO A 86 9.93 -25.88 -9.44
C PRO A 86 10.38 -25.84 -7.99
N LEU A 87 11.68 -25.78 -7.74
CA LEU A 87 12.23 -25.59 -6.39
C LEU A 87 11.77 -24.29 -5.73
N TRP A 88 11.40 -23.27 -6.50
CA TRP A 88 10.78 -22.05 -5.95
C TRP A 88 9.39 -22.29 -5.34
N ALA A 89 8.69 -23.36 -5.77
CA ALA A 89 7.43 -23.81 -5.17
C ALA A 89 7.63 -24.92 -4.12
N GLY A 90 8.90 -25.30 -3.83
CA GLY A 90 9.21 -26.43 -2.96
C GLY A 90 8.88 -27.80 -3.57
N GLU A 91 8.88 -27.89 -4.92
CA GLU A 91 8.50 -29.10 -5.68
C GLU A 91 9.71 -29.68 -6.41
N GLU A 92 9.71 -31.02 -6.61
CA GLU A 92 10.69 -31.69 -7.47
C GLU A 92 10.29 -31.54 -8.95
N PRO A 93 11.27 -31.56 -9.89
CA PRO A 93 10.99 -31.38 -11.31
C PRO A 93 10.25 -32.58 -11.91
N SER A 94 9.18 -32.33 -12.67
CA SER A 94 8.54 -33.30 -13.54
C SER A 94 9.49 -33.72 -14.68
N ALA A 95 9.35 -34.97 -15.14
CA ALA A 95 10.08 -35.47 -16.31
C ALA A 95 9.75 -34.71 -17.61
N LYS A 96 8.66 -33.97 -17.64
CA LYS A 96 8.22 -33.13 -18.77
C LYS A 96 8.57 -31.64 -18.61
N LEU A 97 9.29 -31.28 -17.57
CA LEU A 97 9.80 -29.92 -17.42
C LEU A 97 10.71 -29.59 -18.62
N HIS A 98 10.47 -28.44 -19.24
CA HIS A 98 11.33 -27.97 -20.32
C HIS A 98 12.53 -27.16 -19.77
N HIS A 99 13.12 -26.35 -20.65
CA HIS A 99 14.23 -25.47 -20.28
C HIS A 99 13.81 -24.45 -19.22
N ILE A 100 14.58 -24.35 -18.13
CA ILE A 100 14.42 -23.33 -17.08
C ILE A 100 15.46 -22.22 -17.30
N ASN A 101 15.08 -20.99 -16.96
CA ASN A 101 15.99 -19.83 -16.99
C ASN A 101 16.24 -19.31 -15.58
N ALA A 102 17.16 -19.98 -14.87
CA ALA A 102 17.46 -19.69 -13.47
C ALA A 102 17.93 -18.24 -13.21
N GLN A 103 18.56 -17.59 -14.20
CA GLN A 103 19.00 -16.19 -14.06
C GLN A 103 17.81 -15.22 -14.04
N ARG A 104 16.67 -15.63 -14.58
CA ARG A 104 15.46 -14.82 -14.68
C ARG A 104 14.50 -15.02 -13.49
N ASP A 105 14.49 -16.21 -12.89
CA ASP A 105 13.50 -16.59 -11.87
C ASP A 105 13.51 -15.65 -10.66
N LEU A 106 14.64 -15.57 -9.93
CA LEU A 106 14.73 -14.76 -8.72
C LEU A 106 14.48 -13.27 -8.98
N PRO A 107 15.10 -12.62 -9.99
CA PRO A 107 14.81 -11.21 -10.29
C PRO A 107 13.32 -10.94 -10.54
N GLU A 108 12.64 -11.77 -11.32
CA GLU A 108 11.21 -11.55 -11.62
C GLU A 108 10.31 -11.80 -10.41
N LEU A 109 10.58 -12.80 -9.59
CA LEU A 109 9.84 -13.04 -8.35
C LEU A 109 9.98 -11.84 -7.39
N LEU A 110 11.20 -11.30 -7.23
CA LEU A 110 11.46 -10.12 -6.40
C LEU A 110 10.77 -8.86 -6.95
N ILE A 111 10.94 -8.58 -8.25
CA ILE A 111 10.30 -7.42 -8.90
C ILE A 111 8.78 -7.50 -8.73
N THR A 112 8.18 -8.66 -8.98
CA THR A 112 6.72 -8.88 -8.89
C THR A 112 6.23 -8.66 -7.46
N ARG A 113 6.89 -9.27 -6.46
CA ARG A 113 6.50 -9.10 -5.05
C ARG A 113 6.61 -7.66 -4.58
N LEU A 114 7.71 -6.97 -4.92
CA LEU A 114 7.94 -5.58 -4.53
C LEU A 114 7.04 -4.60 -5.28
N ALA A 115 6.72 -4.87 -6.55
CA ALA A 115 5.75 -4.10 -7.33
C ALA A 115 4.32 -4.27 -6.79
N TYR A 116 3.93 -5.50 -6.42
CA TYR A 116 2.64 -5.78 -5.78
C TYR A 116 2.45 -4.97 -4.49
N ASN A 117 3.46 -4.97 -3.62
CA ASN A 117 3.43 -4.20 -2.38
C ASN A 117 3.28 -2.68 -2.60
N ARG A 118 3.73 -2.17 -3.75
CA ARG A 118 3.63 -0.76 -4.16
C ARG A 118 2.39 -0.44 -4.97
N ASN A 119 1.51 -1.43 -5.19
CA ASN A 119 0.33 -1.30 -6.05
C ASN A 119 0.67 -0.74 -7.44
N ILE A 120 1.82 -1.16 -8.00
CA ILE A 120 2.21 -0.83 -9.37
C ILE A 120 1.36 -1.67 -10.32
N PRO A 121 0.71 -1.10 -11.34
CA PRO A 121 -0.04 -1.84 -12.34
C PRO A 121 0.81 -2.92 -13.01
N MET A 122 0.28 -4.15 -13.15
CA MET A 122 1.00 -5.27 -13.75
C MET A 122 0.11 -6.07 -14.71
N LEU A 123 0.70 -6.47 -15.84
CA LEU A 123 0.13 -7.46 -16.75
C LEU A 123 1.10 -8.63 -16.88
N GLY A 124 0.70 -9.82 -16.41
CA GLY A 124 1.45 -11.05 -16.61
C GLY A 124 1.00 -11.76 -17.90
N ILE A 125 1.93 -12.13 -18.80
CA ILE A 125 1.64 -12.80 -20.07
C ILE A 125 2.35 -14.14 -20.12
N CYS A 126 1.62 -15.24 -20.32
CA CYS A 126 2.10 -16.61 -20.43
C CYS A 126 2.92 -17.01 -19.18
N ARG A 127 4.25 -17.06 -19.23
CA ARG A 127 5.08 -17.20 -18.03
C ARG A 127 4.80 -16.11 -16.98
N GLY A 128 4.44 -14.91 -17.41
CA GLY A 128 4.14 -13.78 -16.53
C GLY A 128 2.94 -13.98 -15.61
N ILE A 129 1.87 -14.67 -16.03
CA ILE A 129 0.76 -15.04 -15.14
C ILE A 129 1.23 -16.02 -14.06
N GLN A 130 2.11 -16.95 -14.44
CA GLN A 130 2.73 -17.92 -13.53
C GLN A 130 3.64 -17.21 -12.52
N THR A 131 4.39 -16.18 -12.98
CA THR A 131 5.20 -15.30 -12.12
C THR A 131 4.34 -14.59 -11.06
N LEU A 132 3.18 -14.04 -11.47
CA LEU A 132 2.24 -13.43 -10.54
C LEU A 132 1.81 -14.41 -9.46
N ALA A 133 1.38 -15.61 -9.84
CA ALA A 133 0.97 -16.63 -8.89
C ALA A 133 2.11 -17.02 -7.95
N MET A 134 3.28 -17.40 -8.47
CA MET A 134 4.41 -17.87 -7.67
C MET A 134 4.99 -16.79 -6.73
N ALA A 135 5.09 -15.55 -7.17
CA ALA A 135 5.58 -14.46 -6.33
C ALA A 135 4.67 -14.14 -5.14
N LEU A 136 3.40 -14.55 -5.18
CA LEU A 136 2.36 -14.32 -4.19
C LEU A 136 1.83 -15.63 -3.57
N ASP A 137 2.73 -16.60 -3.39
CA ASP A 137 2.51 -17.85 -2.66
C ASP A 137 1.56 -18.85 -3.37
N GLY A 138 1.41 -18.73 -4.69
CA GLY A 138 0.71 -19.68 -5.55
C GLY A 138 1.63 -20.76 -6.14
N LYS A 139 1.09 -21.60 -7.04
CA LYS A 139 1.77 -22.74 -7.66
C LYS A 139 1.47 -22.86 -9.13
N VAL A 140 2.44 -23.41 -9.88
CA VAL A 140 2.35 -23.69 -11.32
C VAL A 140 2.21 -25.20 -11.54
N ILE A 141 1.31 -25.61 -12.42
CA ILE A 141 1.27 -26.96 -12.98
C ILE A 141 2.46 -27.10 -13.93
N GLN A 142 3.39 -28.00 -13.62
CA GLN A 142 4.62 -28.19 -14.39
C GLN A 142 4.38 -28.77 -15.79
N ASP A 143 3.32 -29.56 -15.96
CA ASP A 143 2.82 -30.02 -17.26
C ASP A 143 1.31 -30.29 -17.17
N ILE A 144 0.54 -29.59 -18.02
CA ILE A 144 -0.92 -29.67 -18.05
C ILE A 144 -1.37 -31.09 -18.37
N SER A 145 -0.70 -31.78 -19.30
CA SER A 145 -1.08 -33.12 -19.75
C SER A 145 -0.91 -34.22 -18.69
N GLU A 146 -0.08 -33.98 -17.68
CA GLU A 146 0.10 -34.90 -16.55
C GLU A 146 -0.94 -34.68 -15.44
N THR A 147 -1.45 -33.44 -15.34
CA THR A 147 -2.26 -33.01 -14.19
C THR A 147 -3.74 -32.94 -14.51
N ILE A 148 -4.11 -32.51 -15.75
CA ILE A 148 -5.50 -32.28 -16.14
C ILE A 148 -5.94 -33.36 -17.12
N PRO A 149 -6.95 -34.18 -16.76
CA PRO A 149 -7.49 -35.20 -17.64
C PRO A 149 -8.19 -34.60 -18.85
N ASN A 150 -8.01 -35.21 -20.03
CA ASN A 150 -8.63 -34.79 -21.30
C ASN A 150 -8.29 -33.34 -21.70
N THR A 151 -7.09 -32.88 -21.40
CA THR A 151 -6.65 -31.54 -21.77
C THR A 151 -6.68 -31.34 -23.29
N ILE A 152 -7.06 -30.14 -23.72
CA ILE A 152 -6.95 -29.71 -25.13
C ILE A 152 -5.49 -29.34 -25.45
N LYS A 153 -5.21 -29.05 -26.71
CA LYS A 153 -3.86 -28.65 -27.14
C LYS A 153 -3.58 -27.18 -26.79
N HIS A 154 -2.78 -26.93 -25.73
CA HIS A 154 -2.35 -25.59 -25.30
C HIS A 154 -1.04 -25.12 -25.92
N SER A 155 -0.35 -25.97 -26.68
CA SER A 155 0.79 -25.58 -27.49
C SER A 155 0.43 -25.77 -28.96
N GLN A 156 -0.07 -24.69 -29.57
CA GLN A 156 -0.61 -24.76 -30.95
C GLN A 156 0.49 -24.92 -32.01
N ASP A 157 0.06 -25.45 -33.13
CA ASP A 157 0.85 -25.70 -34.32
C ASP A 157 0.26 -24.86 -35.50
N ALA A 158 0.19 -23.54 -35.25
CA ALA A 158 -0.40 -22.56 -36.15
C ALA A 158 0.37 -21.22 -35.99
N ASP A 159 0.05 -20.26 -36.88
CA ASP A 159 0.62 -18.91 -36.78
C ASP A 159 0.37 -18.28 -35.41
N THR A 160 1.31 -17.45 -34.93
CA THR A 160 1.27 -16.87 -33.61
C THR A 160 0.06 -15.97 -33.33
N CYS A 161 -0.54 -15.42 -34.37
CA CYS A 161 -1.74 -14.59 -34.30
C CYS A 161 -3.05 -15.37 -34.38
N GLU A 162 -3.01 -16.69 -34.72
CA GLU A 162 -4.21 -17.49 -34.92
C GLU A 162 -4.81 -17.97 -33.60
N PRO A 163 -6.06 -17.65 -33.30
CA PRO A 163 -6.75 -18.21 -32.11
C PRO A 163 -7.04 -19.70 -32.32
N THR A 164 -6.75 -20.53 -31.34
CA THR A 164 -6.90 -21.98 -31.41
C THR A 164 -7.87 -22.58 -30.40
N HIS A 165 -8.18 -21.88 -29.34
CA HIS A 165 -9.20 -22.32 -28.38
C HIS A 165 -9.97 -21.13 -27.78
N SER A 166 -11.02 -21.45 -27.04
CA SER A 166 -11.85 -20.46 -26.36
C SER A 166 -11.64 -20.50 -24.85
N VAL A 167 -11.74 -19.33 -24.23
CA VAL A 167 -11.75 -19.17 -22.79
C VAL A 167 -13.06 -18.53 -22.33
N SER A 168 -13.62 -19.03 -21.21
CA SER A 168 -14.78 -18.44 -20.55
C SER A 168 -14.31 -17.43 -19.55
N VAL A 169 -14.87 -16.22 -19.59
CA VAL A 169 -14.49 -15.06 -18.74
C VAL A 169 -15.58 -14.84 -17.70
N ALA A 170 -15.18 -14.65 -16.47
CA ALA A 170 -16.10 -14.36 -15.35
C ALA A 170 -16.71 -12.96 -15.49
N GLU A 171 -18.03 -12.87 -15.38
CA GLU A 171 -18.75 -11.59 -15.33
C GLU A 171 -18.26 -10.73 -14.13
N GLY A 172 -18.08 -9.43 -14.35
CA GLY A 172 -17.61 -8.48 -13.33
C GLY A 172 -16.11 -8.53 -13.03
N SER A 173 -15.35 -9.36 -13.77
CA SER A 173 -13.88 -9.37 -13.71
C SER A 173 -13.30 -8.17 -14.49
N MET A 174 -12.03 -7.81 -14.19
CA MET A 174 -11.31 -6.78 -14.96
C MET A 174 -11.18 -7.17 -16.45
N LEU A 175 -10.94 -8.46 -16.70
CA LEU A 175 -10.85 -8.99 -18.06
C LEU A 175 -12.18 -8.84 -18.81
N HIS A 176 -13.31 -9.08 -18.11
CA HIS A 176 -14.65 -8.84 -18.67
C HIS A 176 -14.87 -7.36 -18.95
N ASP A 177 -14.46 -6.46 -18.03
CA ASP A 177 -14.55 -5.01 -18.24
C ASP A 177 -13.74 -4.55 -19.47
N VAL A 178 -12.57 -5.16 -19.72
CA VAL A 178 -11.69 -4.83 -20.86
C VAL A 178 -12.29 -5.24 -22.20
N TYR A 179 -12.88 -6.45 -22.29
CA TYR A 179 -13.34 -6.99 -23.56
C TYR A 179 -14.86 -6.90 -23.77
N GLY A 180 -15.65 -6.75 -22.70
CA GLY A 180 -17.12 -6.74 -22.75
C GLY A 180 -17.72 -8.06 -23.25
N LYS A 181 -17.05 -9.20 -22.98
CA LYS A 181 -17.42 -10.53 -23.51
C LYS A 181 -17.21 -11.62 -22.48
N ASP A 182 -18.18 -12.53 -22.38
CA ASP A 182 -18.11 -13.73 -21.51
C ASP A 182 -17.23 -14.85 -22.11
N LYS A 183 -16.86 -14.73 -23.38
CA LYS A 183 -16.05 -15.71 -24.10
C LYS A 183 -15.09 -15.03 -25.05
N LEU A 184 -13.82 -15.43 -24.99
CA LEU A 184 -12.76 -15.00 -25.88
C LEU A 184 -12.21 -16.18 -26.69
N TYR A 185 -11.62 -15.92 -27.85
CA TYR A 185 -10.84 -16.88 -28.61
C TYR A 185 -9.39 -16.41 -28.59
N VAL A 186 -8.48 -17.32 -28.19
CA VAL A 186 -7.09 -16.97 -27.88
C VAL A 186 -6.10 -17.90 -28.57
N ASN A 187 -4.88 -17.39 -28.83
CA ASN A 187 -3.75 -18.21 -29.22
C ASN A 187 -3.16 -18.94 -27.99
N SER A 188 -2.31 -19.94 -28.18
CA SER A 188 -1.82 -20.74 -27.06
C SER A 188 -0.45 -21.37 -27.35
N PHE A 189 0.54 -21.09 -26.51
CA PHE A 189 1.92 -21.55 -26.65
C PHE A 189 2.52 -21.93 -25.29
N HIS A 190 1.79 -22.74 -24.50
CA HIS A 190 2.23 -23.16 -23.18
C HIS A 190 1.91 -24.61 -22.92
N HIS A 191 2.67 -25.27 -22.06
CA HIS A 191 2.40 -26.58 -21.49
C HIS A 191 2.28 -26.53 -19.96
N GLN A 192 2.63 -25.39 -19.37
CA GLN A 192 2.45 -25.07 -17.96
C GLN A 192 1.24 -24.14 -17.79
N ALA A 193 0.64 -24.13 -16.59
CA ALA A 193 -0.44 -23.24 -16.24
C ALA A 193 -0.43 -22.93 -14.74
N VAL A 194 -1.17 -21.92 -14.31
CA VAL A 194 -1.41 -21.67 -12.89
C VAL A 194 -2.26 -22.82 -12.32
N GLY A 195 -1.75 -23.49 -11.31
CA GLY A 195 -2.45 -24.55 -10.57
C GLY A 195 -3.19 -23.99 -9.34
N ASP A 196 -2.47 -23.23 -8.52
CA ASP A 196 -3.01 -22.47 -7.40
C ASP A 196 -2.59 -21.01 -7.60
N CYS A 197 -3.56 -20.11 -7.67
CA CYS A 197 -3.26 -18.69 -7.86
C CYS A 197 -2.77 -17.99 -6.58
N GLY A 198 -2.78 -18.66 -5.43
CA GLY A 198 -2.40 -18.11 -4.13
C GLY A 198 -3.46 -17.18 -3.53
N PRO A 199 -3.22 -16.69 -2.30
CA PRO A 199 -4.23 -15.96 -1.52
C PRO A 199 -4.55 -14.55 -2.04
N LYS A 200 -3.72 -14.04 -2.96
CA LYS A 200 -3.82 -12.65 -3.45
C LYS A 200 -4.51 -12.54 -4.81
N PHE A 201 -4.84 -13.66 -5.43
CA PHE A 201 -5.46 -13.70 -6.75
C PHE A 201 -6.74 -14.53 -6.77
N ILE A 202 -7.58 -14.22 -7.74
CA ILE A 202 -8.77 -15.02 -8.10
C ILE A 202 -8.66 -15.43 -9.57
N VAL A 203 -9.19 -16.61 -9.88
CA VAL A 203 -9.26 -17.10 -11.26
C VAL A 203 -10.45 -16.45 -11.95
N THR A 204 -10.22 -15.77 -13.08
CA THR A 204 -11.23 -15.01 -13.82
C THR A 204 -11.46 -15.50 -15.23
N ALA A 205 -10.60 -16.38 -15.77
CA ALA A 205 -10.90 -17.09 -17.00
C ALA A 205 -10.34 -18.51 -17.01
N LYS A 206 -11.05 -19.41 -17.70
CA LYS A 206 -10.66 -20.82 -17.91
C LYS A 206 -10.93 -21.29 -19.32
N ALA A 207 -10.05 -22.15 -19.83
CA ALA A 207 -10.32 -22.94 -21.01
C ALA A 207 -11.39 -24.02 -20.76
N ASN A 208 -11.89 -24.64 -21.84
CA ASN A 208 -12.97 -25.65 -21.72
C ASN A 208 -12.59 -26.92 -20.94
N ASP A 209 -11.32 -27.21 -20.83
CA ASP A 209 -10.77 -28.34 -20.04
C ASP A 209 -10.46 -27.96 -18.58
N GLY A 210 -10.74 -26.71 -18.20
CA GLY A 210 -10.55 -26.21 -16.84
C GLY A 210 -9.19 -25.59 -16.57
N VAL A 211 -8.29 -25.56 -17.55
CA VAL A 211 -6.99 -24.85 -17.44
C VAL A 211 -7.22 -23.37 -17.14
N VAL A 212 -6.49 -22.84 -16.15
CA VAL A 212 -6.56 -21.42 -15.78
C VAL A 212 -5.91 -20.59 -16.88
N GLU A 213 -6.69 -19.65 -17.41
CA GLU A 213 -6.28 -18.77 -18.51
C GLU A 213 -6.16 -17.30 -18.10
N ALA A 214 -6.79 -16.88 -16.98
CA ALA A 214 -6.56 -15.57 -16.39
C ALA A 214 -6.72 -15.58 -14.87
N ILE A 215 -5.90 -14.75 -14.21
CA ILE A 215 -6.02 -14.43 -12.79
C ILE A 215 -6.00 -12.91 -12.60
N GLU A 216 -6.68 -12.44 -11.55
CA GLU A 216 -6.73 -11.02 -11.18
C GLU A 216 -6.49 -10.87 -9.69
N SER A 217 -5.85 -9.76 -9.28
CA SER A 217 -5.66 -9.48 -7.88
C SER A 217 -7.02 -9.27 -7.19
N SER A 218 -7.18 -9.89 -6.03
CA SER A 218 -8.35 -9.70 -5.16
C SER A 218 -8.31 -8.36 -4.40
N GLU A 219 -7.15 -7.70 -4.34
CA GLU A 219 -6.93 -6.46 -3.60
C GLU A 219 -6.84 -5.24 -4.51
N TYR A 220 -6.26 -5.38 -5.72
CA TYR A 220 -5.92 -4.26 -6.60
C TYR A 220 -6.50 -4.42 -8.00
N ARG A 221 -7.34 -3.49 -8.44
CA ARG A 221 -7.93 -3.50 -9.81
C ARG A 221 -6.96 -3.05 -10.91
N LYS A 222 -5.68 -3.26 -10.74
CA LYS A 222 -4.61 -2.86 -11.68
C LYS A 222 -3.61 -3.97 -11.95
N ILE A 223 -3.89 -5.20 -11.47
CA ILE A 223 -2.97 -6.33 -11.58
C ILE A 223 -3.75 -7.53 -12.09
N MET A 224 -3.40 -8.00 -13.28
CA MET A 224 -3.96 -9.23 -13.87
C MET A 224 -2.90 -9.99 -14.65
N GLY A 225 -3.16 -11.25 -14.93
CA GLY A 225 -2.36 -12.07 -15.80
C GLY A 225 -3.22 -12.90 -16.74
N VAL A 226 -2.70 -13.15 -17.95
CA VAL A 226 -3.33 -14.01 -18.97
C VAL A 226 -2.33 -15.07 -19.42
N GLN A 227 -2.81 -16.29 -19.72
CA GLN A 227 -1.95 -17.41 -20.08
C GLN A 227 -1.60 -17.42 -21.58
N TRP A 228 -2.46 -16.85 -22.42
CA TRP A 228 -2.22 -16.68 -23.85
C TRP A 228 -1.28 -15.51 -24.17
N HIS A 229 -1.02 -15.26 -25.47
CA HIS A 229 -0.10 -14.24 -25.97
C HIS A 229 -0.83 -13.09 -26.70
N PRO A 230 -1.45 -12.13 -25.98
CA PRO A 230 -2.17 -11.02 -26.60
C PRO A 230 -1.25 -10.12 -27.43
N GLU A 231 0.06 -10.05 -27.14
CA GLU A 231 1.02 -9.27 -27.88
C GLU A 231 1.14 -9.70 -29.34
N CYS A 232 0.79 -10.96 -29.65
CA CYS A 232 0.83 -11.52 -31.00
C CYS A 232 -0.50 -11.37 -31.76
N MET A 233 -1.60 -10.99 -31.06
CA MET A 233 -2.97 -11.01 -31.62
C MET A 233 -3.38 -9.68 -32.27
N GLY A 234 -2.45 -8.76 -32.55
CA GLY A 234 -2.76 -7.49 -33.19
C GLY A 234 -3.84 -6.69 -32.47
N ASP A 235 -4.90 -6.29 -33.19
CA ASP A 235 -6.00 -5.48 -32.66
C ASP A 235 -6.81 -6.22 -31.56
N ASP A 236 -6.94 -7.54 -31.65
CA ASP A 236 -7.65 -8.33 -30.61
C ASP A 236 -6.89 -8.38 -29.27
N GLY A 237 -5.57 -8.25 -29.28
CA GLY A 237 -4.75 -8.17 -28.09
C GLY A 237 -4.61 -6.76 -27.50
N GLN A 238 -4.79 -5.73 -28.33
CA GLN A 238 -4.58 -4.32 -27.98
C GLN A 238 -5.37 -3.84 -26.75
N PRO A 239 -6.62 -4.28 -26.47
CA PRO A 239 -7.37 -3.83 -25.29
C PRO A 239 -6.65 -4.04 -23.96
N LEU A 240 -5.92 -5.15 -23.77
CA LEU A 240 -5.13 -5.40 -22.54
C LEU A 240 -3.98 -4.40 -22.38
N PHE A 241 -3.28 -4.07 -23.46
CA PHE A 241 -2.21 -3.08 -23.40
C PHE A 241 -2.76 -1.67 -23.16
N LYS A 242 -3.91 -1.33 -23.74
CA LYS A 242 -4.58 -0.06 -23.48
C LYS A 242 -5.00 0.04 -22.01
N TRP A 243 -5.61 -1.02 -21.45
CA TRP A 243 -5.96 -1.08 -20.03
C TRP A 243 -4.73 -0.86 -19.13
N LEU A 244 -3.60 -1.51 -19.42
CA LEU A 244 -2.38 -1.35 -18.63
C LEU A 244 -1.82 0.07 -18.72
N VAL A 245 -1.79 0.66 -19.93
CA VAL A 245 -1.27 2.02 -20.15
C VAL A 245 -2.16 3.06 -19.48
N ASP A 246 -3.49 2.88 -19.48
CA ASP A 246 -4.43 3.75 -18.77
C ASP A 246 -4.22 3.64 -17.25
N ALA A 247 -4.07 2.43 -16.71
CA ALA A 247 -3.76 2.20 -15.30
C ALA A 247 -2.40 2.81 -14.90
N ALA A 248 -1.40 2.73 -15.80
CA ALA A 248 -0.10 3.35 -15.62
C ALA A 248 -0.18 4.88 -15.59
N ALA A 249 -1.01 5.48 -16.44
CA ALA A 249 -1.22 6.93 -16.46
C ALA A 249 -1.88 7.42 -15.15
N GLU A 250 -2.83 6.66 -14.60
CA GLU A 250 -3.42 6.95 -13.28
C GLU A 250 -2.39 6.80 -12.16
N HIS A 251 -1.56 5.76 -12.20
CA HIS A 251 -0.48 5.56 -11.23
C HIS A 251 0.53 6.71 -11.26
N ASN A 252 0.92 7.16 -12.44
CA ASN A 252 1.81 8.31 -12.64
C ASN A 252 1.21 9.60 -12.02
N LYS A 253 -0.09 9.87 -12.26
CA LYS A 253 -0.79 10.99 -11.63
C LYS A 253 -0.80 10.88 -10.10
N ALA A 254 -1.04 9.69 -9.56
CA ALA A 254 -1.01 9.46 -8.10
C ALA A 254 0.38 9.76 -7.53
N LYS A 255 1.47 9.27 -8.17
CA LYS A 255 2.85 9.62 -7.77
C LYS A 255 3.10 11.14 -7.79
N ALA A 256 2.65 11.81 -8.85
CA ALA A 256 2.79 13.26 -8.97
C ALA A 256 2.07 14.00 -7.83
N ILE A 257 0.84 13.57 -7.47
CA ILE A 257 0.09 14.13 -6.34
C ILE A 257 0.85 13.92 -5.03
N HIS A 258 1.28 12.70 -4.74
CA HIS A 258 2.05 12.38 -3.52
C HIS A 258 3.36 13.18 -3.40
N ASN A 259 3.99 13.52 -4.51
CA ASN A 259 5.18 14.37 -4.51
C ASN A 259 4.88 15.82 -4.09
N HIS A 260 3.67 16.33 -4.39
CA HIS A 260 3.28 17.71 -4.10
C HIS A 260 2.59 17.91 -2.76
N ILE A 261 1.78 16.95 -2.30
CA ILE A 261 1.06 17.04 -1.03
C ILE A 261 1.88 16.43 0.10
N LEU A 262 1.55 16.81 1.33
CA LEU A 262 2.04 16.15 2.54
C LEU A 262 0.96 15.18 3.03
N THR A 263 1.31 13.91 3.17
CA THR A 263 0.43 12.87 3.73
C THR A 263 0.76 12.65 5.20
N LEU A 264 -0.26 12.70 6.06
CA LEU A 264 -0.13 12.50 7.51
C LEU A 264 -1.19 11.51 8.00
N ASP A 265 -0.73 10.46 8.66
CA ASP A 265 -1.56 9.61 9.53
C ASP A 265 -1.50 10.18 10.95
N SER A 266 -2.65 10.63 11.44
CA SER A 266 -2.74 11.32 12.74
C SER A 266 -2.70 10.41 13.95
N HIS A 267 -2.80 9.08 13.76
CA HIS A 267 -2.86 8.14 14.89
C HIS A 267 -2.37 6.76 14.50
N CYS A 268 -1.33 6.29 15.17
CA CYS A 268 -0.75 4.99 14.92
C CYS A 268 -0.33 4.29 16.21
N ASP A 269 -0.87 3.10 16.43
CA ASP A 269 -0.65 2.26 17.60
C ASP A 269 0.53 1.28 17.44
N THR A 270 1.38 1.43 16.43
CA THR A 270 2.58 0.58 16.31
C THR A 270 3.37 0.47 17.62
N PRO A 271 3.52 1.54 18.45
CA PRO A 271 4.23 1.44 19.73
C PRO A 271 3.64 0.44 20.72
N MET A 272 2.36 0.08 20.64
CA MET A 272 1.76 -0.99 21.47
C MET A 272 2.48 -2.33 21.33
N PHE A 273 3.12 -2.57 20.19
CA PHE A 273 3.82 -3.83 19.88
C PHE A 273 5.30 -3.83 20.25
N PHE A 274 5.83 -2.73 20.79
CA PHE A 274 7.24 -2.65 21.23
C PHE A 274 7.62 -3.68 22.31
N PRO A 275 6.76 -4.01 23.30
CA PRO A 275 7.05 -5.09 24.23
C PRO A 275 7.26 -6.44 23.55
N GLN A 276 6.61 -6.67 22.42
CA GLN A 276 6.68 -7.91 21.63
C GLN A 276 7.88 -7.93 20.67
N GLY A 277 8.80 -6.95 20.76
CA GLY A 277 10.02 -6.90 19.99
C GLY A 277 9.86 -6.49 18.52
N VAL A 278 8.77 -5.80 18.18
CA VAL A 278 8.58 -5.22 16.85
C VAL A 278 9.64 -4.17 16.57
N LYS A 279 10.21 -4.22 15.36
CA LYS A 279 11.19 -3.26 14.86
C LYS A 279 10.57 -2.46 13.73
N PHE A 280 10.47 -1.15 13.89
CA PHE A 280 9.83 -0.27 12.93
C PHE A 280 10.58 -0.15 11.59
N ASP A 281 11.87 -0.34 11.59
CA ASP A 281 12.75 -0.36 10.41
C ASP A 281 12.79 -1.71 9.67
N HIS A 282 12.01 -2.69 10.13
CA HIS A 282 11.86 -3.99 9.51
C HIS A 282 10.39 -4.19 9.10
N ARG A 283 10.17 -4.86 7.95
CA ARG A 283 8.81 -5.24 7.56
C ARG A 283 8.28 -6.31 8.52
N ASP A 284 7.21 -6.00 9.24
CA ASP A 284 6.56 -6.89 10.20
C ASP A 284 5.07 -7.03 9.89
N SER A 285 4.57 -8.26 9.79
CA SER A 285 3.16 -8.54 9.50
C SER A 285 2.22 -8.26 10.69
N ARG A 286 2.75 -8.12 11.91
CA ARG A 286 1.97 -7.85 13.13
C ARG A 286 1.52 -6.40 13.24
N ILE A 287 2.16 -5.47 12.51
CA ILE A 287 1.85 -4.04 12.52
C ILE A 287 1.43 -3.57 11.14
N LEU A 288 0.58 -2.57 11.07
CA LEU A 288 0.07 -2.00 9.82
C LEU A 288 0.96 -0.88 9.28
N VAL A 289 1.73 -0.23 10.14
CA VAL A 289 2.64 0.87 9.79
C VAL A 289 4.06 0.53 10.25
N ASP A 290 4.97 0.41 9.28
CA ASP A 290 6.42 0.34 9.45
C ASP A 290 7.11 1.20 8.40
N LEU A 291 8.41 1.39 8.48
CA LEU A 291 9.15 2.26 7.56
C LEU A 291 9.07 1.80 6.10
N HIS A 292 9.02 0.47 5.86
CA HIS A 292 8.84 -0.08 4.51
C HIS A 292 7.44 0.24 3.96
N LYS A 293 6.39 0.02 4.76
CA LYS A 293 5.01 0.30 4.35
C LYS A 293 4.76 1.80 4.15
N MET A 294 5.33 2.66 5.00
CA MET A 294 5.30 4.11 4.78
C MET A 294 5.97 4.51 3.47
N THR A 295 7.07 3.84 3.11
CA THR A 295 7.79 4.12 1.86
C THR A 295 7.01 3.64 0.65
N GLU A 296 6.51 2.41 0.69
CA GLU A 296 5.71 1.79 -0.38
C GLU A 296 4.38 2.53 -0.63
N GLY A 297 3.75 3.03 0.45
CA GLY A 297 2.49 3.77 0.41
C GLY A 297 2.65 5.29 0.23
N HIS A 298 3.87 5.80 0.03
CA HIS A 298 4.16 7.23 -0.07
C HIS A 298 3.64 8.07 1.10
N GLN A 299 3.61 7.49 2.30
CA GLN A 299 3.23 8.20 3.52
C GLN A 299 4.41 9.03 4.04
N ASP A 300 4.19 10.34 4.25
CA ASP A 300 5.26 11.27 4.65
C ASP A 300 5.40 11.37 6.17
N ALA A 301 4.29 11.29 6.90
CA ALA A 301 4.27 11.50 8.34
C ALA A 301 3.28 10.58 9.05
N VAL A 302 3.59 10.24 10.30
CA VAL A 302 2.71 9.49 11.19
C VAL A 302 2.85 10.00 12.63
N THR A 303 1.74 10.09 13.35
CA THR A 303 1.77 10.33 14.79
C THR A 303 1.78 8.98 15.51
N MET A 304 2.90 8.64 16.12
CA MET A 304 3.03 7.48 17.00
C MET A 304 2.58 7.84 18.40
N VAL A 305 1.70 7.05 18.97
CA VAL A 305 1.11 7.35 20.27
C VAL A 305 1.66 6.46 21.39
N ALA A 306 1.84 7.05 22.56
CA ALA A 306 1.88 6.30 23.78
C ALA A 306 0.43 5.99 24.17
N TYR A 307 -0.03 4.77 23.81
CA TYR A 307 -1.33 4.26 24.19
C TYR A 307 -1.33 3.80 25.65
N LEU A 308 -2.21 4.37 26.45
CA LEU A 308 -2.36 4.01 27.87
C LEU A 308 -3.71 3.28 28.05
N PRO A 309 -3.70 1.97 28.32
CA PRO A 309 -4.92 1.23 28.57
C PRO A 309 -5.67 1.78 29.78
N GLN A 310 -7.00 1.92 29.68
CA GLN A 310 -7.84 2.37 30.78
C GLN A 310 -8.09 1.22 31.76
N PRO A 311 -7.60 1.27 33.02
CA PRO A 311 -7.94 0.29 34.04
C PRO A 311 -9.41 0.38 34.42
N LYS A 312 -10.04 -0.74 34.75
CA LYS A 312 -11.35 -0.72 35.40
C LYS A 312 -11.21 -0.26 36.83
N VAL A 313 -12.31 0.12 37.44
CA VAL A 313 -12.34 0.51 38.87
C VAL A 313 -11.76 -0.60 39.74
N GLY A 314 -10.69 -0.30 40.49
CA GLY A 314 -9.99 -1.22 41.37
C GLY A 314 -8.86 -2.04 40.72
N GLU A 315 -8.61 -1.87 39.40
CA GLU A 315 -7.45 -2.47 38.72
C GLU A 315 -6.26 -1.51 38.73
N ASP A 316 -5.05 -2.08 38.80
CA ASP A 316 -3.80 -1.31 38.69
C ASP A 316 -3.39 -1.16 37.23
N PHE A 317 -2.97 0.06 36.82
CA PHE A 317 -2.44 0.33 35.47
C PHE A 317 -1.26 -0.58 35.11
N ARG A 318 -0.40 -0.88 36.10
CA ARG A 318 0.80 -1.71 35.92
C ARG A 318 0.48 -3.14 35.47
N GLU A 319 -0.72 -3.63 35.80
CA GLU A 319 -1.19 -4.96 35.37
C GLU A 319 -1.71 -4.98 33.91
N LYS A 320 -1.88 -3.81 33.32
CA LYS A 320 -2.41 -3.66 31.95
C LYS A 320 -1.32 -3.46 30.90
N VAL A 321 -0.08 -3.26 31.30
CA VAL A 321 1.04 -3.00 30.42
C VAL A 321 2.13 -4.06 30.60
N GLU A 322 2.81 -4.40 29.51
CA GLU A 322 3.85 -5.44 29.51
C GLU A 322 5.22 -4.90 29.98
N PHE A 323 5.47 -3.61 29.83
CA PHE A 323 6.71 -3.01 30.32
C PHE A 323 6.63 -2.76 31.83
N PRO A 324 7.69 -3.08 32.60
CA PRO A 324 7.75 -2.77 34.02
C PRO A 324 7.90 -1.25 34.20
N VAL A 325 6.89 -0.61 34.77
CA VAL A 325 6.82 0.83 35.04
C VAL A 325 6.12 1.09 36.37
N GLU A 326 6.37 2.25 36.97
CA GLU A 326 5.71 2.63 38.23
C GLU A 326 4.34 3.27 38.00
N GLY A 327 4.09 3.86 36.82
CA GLY A 327 2.82 4.51 36.51
C GLY A 327 2.64 4.91 35.04
N PRO A 328 1.47 5.52 34.71
CA PRO A 328 1.13 5.92 33.37
C PRO A 328 2.08 6.93 32.72
N LYS A 329 2.59 7.89 33.50
CA LYS A 329 3.56 8.89 33.05
C LYS A 329 4.87 8.24 32.63
N GLU A 330 5.43 7.37 33.46
CA GLU A 330 6.67 6.67 33.15
C GLU A 330 6.51 5.76 31.92
N TYR A 331 5.35 5.13 31.77
CA TYR A 331 5.04 4.35 30.58
C TYR A 331 5.09 5.20 29.31
N ALA A 332 4.45 6.38 29.30
CA ALA A 332 4.49 7.28 28.17
C ALA A 332 5.92 7.73 27.83
N GLU A 333 6.72 8.07 28.85
CA GLU A 333 8.14 8.43 28.68
C GLU A 333 8.98 7.29 28.09
N LEU A 334 8.75 6.06 28.54
CA LEU A 334 9.43 4.88 28.02
C LEU A 334 9.10 4.66 26.53
N ILE A 335 7.82 4.78 26.16
CA ILE A 335 7.40 4.66 24.75
C ILE A 335 8.07 5.74 23.89
N PHE A 336 8.07 6.99 24.32
CA PHE A 336 8.71 8.09 23.60
C PHE A 336 10.22 7.90 23.47
N SER A 337 10.89 7.43 24.51
CA SER A 337 12.32 7.11 24.43
C SER A 337 12.60 6.03 23.38
N LYS A 338 11.77 4.98 23.32
CA LYS A 338 11.90 3.94 22.28
C LYS A 338 11.65 4.47 20.86
N ILE A 339 10.67 5.36 20.69
CA ILE A 339 10.43 6.02 19.39
C ILE A 339 11.66 6.85 18.99
N GLU A 340 12.22 7.63 19.90
CA GLU A 340 13.40 8.45 19.65
C GLU A 340 14.64 7.61 19.32
N ASP A 341 14.82 6.47 20.01
CA ASP A 341 15.90 5.51 19.69
C ASP A 341 15.77 4.97 18.27
N ILE A 342 14.53 4.63 17.84
CA ILE A 342 14.24 4.18 16.47
C ILE A 342 14.59 5.27 15.47
N VAL A 343 14.17 6.50 15.73
CA VAL A 343 14.46 7.66 14.86
C VAL A 343 15.96 7.93 14.79
N ALA A 344 16.66 7.88 15.94
CA ALA A 344 18.10 8.09 16.00
C ALA A 344 18.89 7.01 15.25
N ALA A 345 18.45 5.75 15.32
CA ALA A 345 19.05 4.64 14.57
C ALA A 345 18.83 4.76 13.06
N ASN A 346 17.75 5.45 12.62
CA ASN A 346 17.34 5.60 11.24
C ASN A 346 17.33 7.06 10.77
N LYS A 347 18.21 7.91 11.29
CA LYS A 347 18.23 9.38 11.08
C LYS A 347 18.34 9.83 9.61
N GLU A 348 18.80 8.96 8.73
CA GLU A 348 18.86 9.24 7.29
C GLU A 348 17.46 9.19 6.65
N TYR A 349 16.55 8.43 7.22
CA TYR A 349 15.20 8.17 6.69
C TYR A 349 14.07 8.71 7.57
N LEU A 350 14.34 8.93 8.86
CA LEU A 350 13.37 9.36 9.86
C LEU A 350 13.81 10.64 10.57
N SER A 351 12.84 11.45 10.97
CA SER A 351 13.05 12.62 11.83
C SER A 351 11.83 12.88 12.71
N ILE A 352 12.05 13.35 13.94
CA ILE A 352 10.94 13.84 14.78
C ILE A 352 10.45 15.16 14.18
N ALA A 353 9.13 15.33 14.09
CA ALA A 353 8.48 16.58 13.75
C ALA A 353 7.64 17.07 14.93
N ARG A 354 7.86 18.33 15.35
CA ARG A 354 7.15 18.99 16.44
C ARG A 354 6.27 20.15 15.96
N THR A 355 6.55 20.64 14.76
CA THR A 355 5.82 21.73 14.13
C THR A 355 5.42 21.39 12.70
N PRO A 356 4.41 22.07 12.13
CA PRO A 356 4.07 21.90 10.72
C PRO A 356 5.25 22.18 9.77
N ALA A 357 6.15 23.11 10.11
CA ALA A 357 7.33 23.42 9.32
C ALA A 357 8.29 22.21 9.24
N ASP A 358 8.47 21.47 10.34
CA ASP A 358 9.33 20.28 10.37
C ASP A 358 8.87 19.22 9.36
N LEU A 359 7.55 19.05 9.19
CA LEU A 359 6.98 18.09 8.25
C LEU A 359 7.44 18.38 6.81
N TYR A 360 7.37 19.63 6.39
CA TYR A 360 7.80 20.05 5.05
C TYR A 360 9.32 19.97 4.88
N VAL A 361 10.07 20.39 5.89
CA VAL A 361 11.55 20.30 5.88
C VAL A 361 11.99 18.84 5.76
N ASN A 362 11.37 17.92 6.51
CA ASN A 362 11.69 16.51 6.45
C ASN A 362 11.35 15.91 5.09
N LYS A 363 10.16 16.22 4.54
CA LYS A 363 9.76 15.77 3.20
C LYS A 363 10.74 16.24 2.12
N LEU A 364 11.12 17.51 2.13
CA LEU A 364 12.10 18.06 1.18
C LEU A 364 13.48 17.41 1.31
N ALA A 365 13.84 16.95 2.52
CA ALA A 365 15.07 16.21 2.78
C ALA A 365 14.96 14.70 2.48
N GLY A 366 13.82 14.22 1.96
CA GLY A 366 13.58 12.81 1.67
C GLY A 366 13.37 11.93 2.91
N ARG A 367 13.06 12.53 4.07
CA ARG A 367 12.82 11.82 5.33
C ARG A 367 11.33 11.74 5.67
N LYS A 368 10.94 10.65 6.29
CA LYS A 368 9.62 10.49 6.92
C LYS A 368 9.60 11.16 8.28
N SER A 369 8.47 11.74 8.65
CA SER A 369 8.29 12.41 9.94
C SER A 369 7.56 11.52 10.95
N ILE A 370 8.08 11.49 12.17
CA ILE A 370 7.41 10.90 13.32
C ILE A 370 6.99 12.02 14.25
N MET A 371 5.71 12.08 14.60
CA MET A 371 5.15 12.97 15.60
C MET A 371 4.81 12.13 16.84
N LEU A 372 4.82 12.75 18.02
CA LEU A 372 4.52 12.09 19.29
C LEU A 372 3.12 12.50 19.77
N GLY A 373 2.29 11.53 20.16
CA GLY A 373 0.98 11.76 20.77
C GLY A 373 0.79 10.93 22.03
N ILE A 374 -0.11 11.33 22.88
CA ILE A 374 -0.58 10.54 24.02
C ILE A 374 -2.01 10.12 23.76
N GLU A 375 -2.31 8.83 23.84
CA GLU A 375 -3.68 8.34 23.88
C GLU A 375 -4.07 7.93 25.29
N ASN A 376 -5.07 8.63 25.83
CA ASN A 376 -5.57 8.61 27.19
C ASN A 376 -4.80 9.52 28.16
N GLY A 377 -5.46 10.54 28.66
CA GLY A 377 -4.90 11.53 29.59
C GLY A 377 -4.45 11.00 30.95
N LEU A 378 -4.50 9.69 31.19
CA LEU A 378 -3.95 9.04 32.40
C LEU A 378 -2.47 9.38 32.64
N ALA A 379 -1.70 9.65 31.57
CA ALA A 379 -0.30 10.08 31.68
C ALA A 379 -0.11 11.36 32.49
N LEU A 380 -1.17 12.15 32.69
CA LEU A 380 -1.11 13.38 33.48
C LEU A 380 -1.11 13.13 34.99
N GLU A 381 -1.54 11.94 35.47
CA GLU A 381 -1.51 11.53 36.87
C GLU A 381 -2.09 12.60 37.81
N SER A 382 -3.15 13.28 37.40
CA SER A 382 -3.80 14.39 38.10
C SER A 382 -2.88 15.56 38.48
N ASP A 383 -1.71 15.69 37.85
CA ASP A 383 -0.79 16.82 37.97
C ASP A 383 -0.78 17.69 36.71
N ILE A 384 -1.27 18.93 36.85
CA ILE A 384 -1.34 19.88 35.73
C ILE A 384 0.02 20.20 35.09
N ASN A 385 1.10 20.13 35.88
CA ASN A 385 2.45 20.36 35.40
C ASN A 385 2.89 19.32 34.35
N ASN A 386 2.25 18.15 34.33
CA ASN A 386 2.54 17.10 33.38
C ASN A 386 2.08 17.49 31.94
N VAL A 387 1.11 18.39 31.77
CA VAL A 387 0.78 18.96 30.45
C VAL A 387 2.00 19.70 29.88
N LYS A 388 2.59 20.61 30.68
CA LYS A 388 3.80 21.34 30.29
C LYS A 388 5.01 20.41 30.10
N HIS A 389 5.14 19.41 30.95
CA HIS A 389 6.21 18.42 30.85
C HIS A 389 6.18 17.71 29.49
N PHE A 390 5.02 17.18 29.07
CA PHE A 390 4.87 16.50 27.79
C PHE A 390 4.91 17.47 26.60
N ALA A 391 4.40 18.70 26.75
CA ALA A 391 4.57 19.74 25.72
C ALA A 391 6.05 19.99 25.43
N ASN A 392 6.90 20.12 26.49
CA ASN A 392 8.35 20.26 26.35
C ASN A 392 9.01 19.01 25.74
N ARG A 393 8.41 17.84 25.95
CA ARG A 393 8.83 16.59 25.31
C ARG A 393 8.59 16.61 23.79
N GLY A 394 7.65 17.45 23.35
CA GLY A 394 7.32 17.68 21.94
C GLY A 394 6.16 16.88 21.43
N ILE A 395 5.21 16.48 22.32
CA ILE A 395 3.95 15.88 21.87
C ILE A 395 3.11 16.90 21.13
N VAL A 396 2.31 16.43 20.18
CA VAL A 396 1.42 17.27 19.38
C VAL A 396 -0.02 17.27 19.87
N TYR A 397 -0.48 16.20 20.51
CA TYR A 397 -1.80 16.12 21.13
C TYR A 397 -1.85 15.17 22.34
N ILE A 398 -2.92 15.31 23.12
CA ILE A 398 -3.37 14.34 24.11
C ILE A 398 -4.84 14.00 23.80
N THR A 399 -5.14 12.71 23.60
CA THR A 399 -6.50 12.19 23.60
C THR A 399 -7.00 12.14 25.02
N LEU A 400 -8.09 12.85 25.33
CA LEU A 400 -8.51 13.09 26.73
C LEU A 400 -8.84 11.81 27.50
N CYS A 401 -9.46 10.83 26.86
CA CYS A 401 -9.81 9.52 27.44
C CYS A 401 -9.68 8.41 26.41
N HIS A 402 -9.80 7.15 26.85
CA HIS A 402 -9.86 5.98 25.98
C HIS A 402 -11.21 5.22 26.19
N ASN A 403 -11.20 3.90 26.31
CA ASN A 403 -12.39 3.06 26.45
C ASN A 403 -12.88 2.97 27.93
N GLY A 404 -13.11 4.10 28.57
CA GLY A 404 -13.60 4.24 29.93
C GLY A 404 -13.41 5.68 30.41
N ASP A 405 -14.23 6.10 31.35
CA ASP A 405 -14.10 7.42 31.98
C ASP A 405 -12.79 7.48 32.78
N ASN A 406 -12.16 8.65 32.79
CA ASN A 406 -11.03 8.95 33.64
C ASN A 406 -11.29 10.25 34.43
N ASP A 407 -10.30 10.82 35.12
CA ASP A 407 -10.47 12.06 35.90
C ASP A 407 -10.71 13.31 34.99
N ILE A 408 -10.47 13.23 33.70
CA ILE A 408 -10.62 14.35 32.75
C ILE A 408 -12.04 14.43 32.19
N CYS A 409 -12.57 13.33 31.63
CA CYS A 409 -13.86 13.34 30.98
C CYS A 409 -14.48 11.94 30.83
N ASP A 410 -15.76 11.92 30.45
CA ASP A 410 -16.46 10.69 30.09
C ASP A 410 -16.09 10.22 28.68
N SER A 411 -15.95 8.91 28.55
CA SER A 411 -15.70 8.18 27.31
C SER A 411 -16.99 7.74 26.63
N ALA A 412 -16.98 7.62 25.31
CA ALA A 412 -18.07 7.01 24.55
C ALA A 412 -18.37 5.55 24.95
N ARG A 413 -17.47 4.90 25.65
CA ARG A 413 -17.60 3.57 26.23
C ARG A 413 -17.50 3.57 27.77
N GLY A 414 -17.66 4.74 28.39
CA GLY A 414 -17.66 4.95 29.83
C GLY A 414 -19.02 4.79 30.48
N SER A 415 -19.07 5.12 31.76
CA SER A 415 -20.25 5.04 32.63
C SER A 415 -20.96 6.38 32.82
N ASN A 416 -20.52 7.43 32.15
CA ASN A 416 -21.01 8.79 32.28
C ASN A 416 -20.83 9.36 33.70
N THR A 417 -19.63 9.23 34.24
CA THR A 417 -19.24 9.56 35.61
C THR A 417 -19.34 11.06 35.91
N HIS A 418 -18.97 11.91 34.92
CA HIS A 418 -18.90 13.37 35.07
C HIS A 418 -20.04 14.12 34.40
N ASN A 419 -20.83 13.42 33.57
CA ASN A 419 -21.80 14.03 32.66
C ASN A 419 -21.10 15.06 31.73
N GLY A 420 -19.98 14.65 31.13
CA GLY A 420 -19.17 15.44 30.22
C GLY A 420 -17.71 15.59 30.66
N VAL A 421 -17.15 16.81 30.55
CA VAL A 421 -15.82 17.16 31.02
C VAL A 421 -15.86 17.50 32.51
N SER A 422 -14.95 16.94 33.31
CA SER A 422 -14.84 17.23 34.73
C SER A 422 -14.25 18.61 35.01
N ALA A 423 -14.38 19.11 36.27
CA ALA A 423 -13.72 20.35 36.69
C ALA A 423 -12.17 20.29 36.60
N TRP A 424 -11.59 19.11 36.71
CA TRP A 424 -10.17 18.88 36.40
C TRP A 424 -9.88 18.92 34.93
N GLY A 425 -10.70 18.25 34.11
CA GLY A 425 -10.61 18.24 32.65
C GLY A 425 -10.67 19.65 32.04
N GLU A 426 -11.51 20.55 32.59
CA GLU A 426 -11.52 21.95 32.16
C GLU A 426 -10.16 22.63 32.34
N LYS A 427 -9.46 22.38 33.46
CA LYS A 427 -8.11 22.91 33.71
C LYS A 427 -7.10 22.30 32.76
N VAL A 428 -7.19 20.99 32.49
CA VAL A 428 -6.32 20.29 31.53
C VAL A 428 -6.45 20.88 30.13
N ILE A 429 -7.68 21.05 29.62
CA ILE A 429 -7.93 21.63 28.29
C ILE A 429 -7.34 23.04 28.17
N LYS A 430 -7.55 23.88 29.20
CA LYS A 430 -7.01 25.24 29.23
C LYS A 430 -5.48 25.24 29.23
N GLU A 431 -4.85 24.36 30.00
CA GLU A 431 -3.41 24.24 30.04
C GLU A 431 -2.84 23.68 28.72
N MET A 432 -3.51 22.68 28.10
CA MET A 432 -3.13 22.21 26.78
C MET A 432 -3.12 23.34 25.76
N ASN A 433 -4.17 24.19 25.74
CA ASN A 433 -4.20 25.37 24.87
C ASN A 433 -3.06 26.33 25.16
N ALA A 434 -2.73 26.57 26.45
CA ALA A 434 -1.64 27.47 26.85
C ALA A 434 -0.24 26.94 26.45
N GLN A 435 -0.07 25.62 26.42
CA GLN A 435 1.17 24.96 26.03
C GLN A 435 1.27 24.62 24.52
N GLY A 436 0.22 24.91 23.72
CA GLY A 436 0.18 24.61 22.30
C GLY A 436 0.02 23.12 21.98
N VAL A 437 -0.55 22.33 22.90
CA VAL A 437 -0.87 20.91 22.70
C VAL A 437 -2.33 20.82 22.24
N MET A 438 -2.59 20.15 21.12
CA MET A 438 -3.93 19.95 20.60
C MET A 438 -4.75 19.03 21.50
N VAL A 439 -6.03 19.39 21.68
CA VAL A 439 -7.01 18.53 22.36
C VAL A 439 -7.57 17.53 21.35
N ASP A 440 -7.38 16.24 21.60
CA ASP A 440 -7.95 15.17 20.79
C ASP A 440 -9.16 14.56 21.48
N LEU A 441 -10.29 14.55 20.79
CA LEU A 441 -11.60 14.07 21.28
C LEU A 441 -12.01 12.71 20.70
N SER A 442 -11.11 12.01 20.03
CA SER A 442 -11.34 10.60 19.76
C SER A 442 -11.60 9.87 21.09
N HIS A 443 -12.52 8.91 21.12
CA HIS A 443 -13.01 8.20 22.31
C HIS A 443 -13.95 9.00 23.24
N ALA A 444 -14.01 10.32 23.18
CA ALA A 444 -14.84 11.11 24.08
C ALA A 444 -16.35 10.85 23.90
N ALA A 445 -17.11 10.86 24.99
CA ALA A 445 -18.56 10.85 24.94
C ALA A 445 -19.09 12.10 24.24
N GLU A 446 -20.29 12.02 23.66
CA GLU A 446 -20.89 13.17 22.93
C GLU A 446 -20.94 14.43 23.79
N LYS A 447 -21.33 14.31 25.06
CA LYS A 447 -21.36 15.46 26.00
C LYS A 447 -19.94 16.00 26.26
N SER A 448 -18.96 15.12 26.48
CA SER A 448 -17.56 15.53 26.64
C SER A 448 -17.01 16.25 25.43
N PHE A 449 -17.42 15.82 24.21
CA PHE A 449 -17.06 16.49 22.97
C PHE A 449 -17.56 17.94 22.94
N TYR A 450 -18.85 18.19 23.24
CA TYR A 450 -19.39 19.55 23.22
C TYR A 450 -18.79 20.42 24.33
N ASP A 451 -18.64 19.88 25.53
CA ASP A 451 -18.01 20.62 26.64
C ASP A 451 -16.55 21.03 26.29
N ALA A 452 -15.77 20.10 25.77
CA ALA A 452 -14.38 20.39 25.37
C ALA A 452 -14.33 21.40 24.21
N LEU A 453 -15.27 21.33 23.28
CA LEU A 453 -15.38 22.30 22.18
C LEU A 453 -15.66 23.72 22.69
N ASP A 454 -16.50 23.85 23.72
CA ASP A 454 -16.85 25.15 24.33
C ASP A 454 -15.69 25.68 25.20
N ILE A 455 -14.99 24.81 25.93
CA ILE A 455 -13.87 25.17 26.80
C ILE A 455 -12.62 25.55 26.01
N SER A 456 -12.32 24.83 24.95
CA SER A 456 -11.06 25.04 24.21
C SER A 456 -11.06 26.36 23.46
N ALA A 457 -10.00 27.15 23.66
CA ALA A 457 -9.76 28.41 22.94
C ALA A 457 -9.17 28.20 21.55
N THR A 458 -8.65 27.01 21.26
CA THR A 458 -8.00 26.64 19.97
C THR A 458 -8.80 25.56 19.24
N PRO A 459 -8.58 25.37 17.93
CA PRO A 459 -9.13 24.22 17.22
C PRO A 459 -8.78 22.89 17.90
N ILE A 460 -9.70 21.95 17.83
CA ILE A 460 -9.54 20.59 18.39
C ILE A 460 -9.48 19.56 17.27
N VAL A 461 -9.02 18.36 17.57
CA VAL A 461 -8.94 17.28 16.61
C VAL A 461 -9.72 16.05 17.09
N CYS A 462 -10.16 15.23 16.15
CA CYS A 462 -10.54 13.85 16.36
C CYS A 462 -9.59 13.01 15.51
N SER A 463 -8.51 12.55 16.12
CA SER A 463 -7.37 11.93 15.42
C SER A 463 -7.76 10.64 14.69
N HIS A 464 -8.81 9.91 15.18
CA HIS A 464 -9.26 8.65 14.61
C HIS A 464 -10.75 8.40 14.95
N SER A 465 -11.66 9.00 14.18
CA SER A 465 -13.12 8.87 14.37
C SER A 465 -13.84 8.87 13.03
N ASN A 466 -14.89 8.03 12.91
CA ASN A 466 -15.69 7.92 11.69
C ASN A 466 -17.03 8.68 11.79
N CYS A 467 -17.82 8.64 10.72
CA CYS A 467 -19.15 9.25 10.65
C CYS A 467 -20.21 8.30 11.19
N LYS A 468 -20.98 8.74 12.19
CA LYS A 468 -22.04 7.93 12.81
C LYS A 468 -23.20 7.64 11.85
N SER A 469 -23.50 8.56 10.94
CA SER A 469 -24.53 8.39 9.91
C SER A 469 -24.20 7.28 8.90
N LEU A 470 -22.92 6.93 8.71
CA LEU A 470 -22.48 5.83 7.84
C LEU A 470 -22.33 4.51 8.60
N CYS A 471 -21.98 4.59 9.89
CA CYS A 471 -21.84 3.43 10.77
C CYS A 471 -22.23 3.83 12.19
N ASP A 472 -23.39 3.32 12.67
CA ASP A 472 -23.91 3.63 14.00
C ASP A 472 -23.08 2.92 15.09
N HIS A 473 -22.00 3.57 15.48
CA HIS A 473 -21.09 3.12 16.54
C HIS A 473 -20.86 4.26 17.53
N PRO A 474 -20.79 4.00 18.85
CA PRO A 474 -20.63 5.04 19.87
C PRO A 474 -19.35 5.88 19.75
N ARG A 475 -18.31 5.34 19.09
CA ARG A 475 -17.04 6.01 18.81
C ARG A 475 -17.10 6.98 17.64
N ASN A 476 -18.18 6.95 16.84
CA ASN A 476 -18.32 7.74 15.64
C ASN A 476 -19.03 9.07 15.93
N LEU A 477 -18.63 10.10 15.18
CA LEU A 477 -19.13 11.46 15.32
C LEU A 477 -20.45 11.63 14.59
N THR A 478 -21.41 12.29 15.23
CA THR A 478 -22.65 12.72 14.60
C THR A 478 -22.37 13.82 13.56
N ASP A 479 -23.28 14.01 12.62
CA ASP A 479 -23.19 15.09 11.64
C ASP A 479 -23.13 16.47 12.29
N ASP A 480 -23.79 16.65 13.45
CA ASP A 480 -23.73 17.92 14.21
C ASP A 480 -22.34 18.12 14.83
N GLN A 481 -21.77 17.09 15.44
CA GLN A 481 -20.40 17.14 15.96
C GLN A 481 -19.40 17.52 14.86
N LEU A 482 -19.50 16.91 13.66
CA LEU A 482 -18.65 17.21 12.52
C LEU A 482 -18.80 18.68 12.06
N ARG A 483 -20.05 19.20 12.00
CA ARG A 483 -20.28 20.61 11.65
C ARG A 483 -19.72 21.57 12.70
N LYS A 484 -19.90 21.26 13.99
CA LYS A 484 -19.37 22.08 15.10
C LYS A 484 -17.84 22.07 15.13
N LEU A 485 -17.23 20.90 14.90
CA LEU A 485 -15.80 20.74 14.77
C LEU A 485 -15.25 21.63 13.65
N ALA A 486 -15.87 21.57 12.46
CA ALA A 486 -15.50 22.41 11.32
C ALA A 486 -15.66 23.90 11.59
N GLN A 487 -16.74 24.33 12.27
CA GLN A 487 -16.96 25.73 12.67
C GLN A 487 -15.87 26.24 13.61
N LYS A 488 -15.30 25.36 14.44
CA LYS A 488 -14.18 25.65 15.33
C LYS A 488 -12.81 25.65 14.61
N GLY A 489 -12.78 25.27 13.32
CA GLY A 489 -11.54 25.10 12.55
C GLY A 489 -10.81 23.79 12.85
N GLY A 490 -11.48 22.83 13.46
CA GLY A 490 -10.93 21.52 13.82
C GLY A 490 -10.94 20.52 12.68
N VAL A 491 -10.34 19.36 12.91
CA VAL A 491 -10.17 18.28 11.94
C VAL A 491 -10.62 16.95 12.54
N ALA A 492 -11.39 16.16 11.77
CA ALA A 492 -11.63 14.74 12.04
C ALA A 492 -10.92 13.90 10.99
N GLN A 493 -10.11 12.96 11.40
CA GLN A 493 -9.46 11.98 10.52
C GLN A 493 -10.18 10.64 10.62
N ILE A 494 -10.51 10.09 9.44
CA ILE A 494 -11.23 8.83 9.31
C ILE A 494 -10.27 7.68 9.67
N THR A 495 -10.72 6.82 10.57
CA THR A 495 -9.98 5.59 10.92
C THR A 495 -10.40 4.44 10.02
N LEU A 496 -9.44 3.57 9.71
CA LEU A 496 -9.67 2.35 8.90
C LEU A 496 -9.99 1.13 9.78
N TYR A 497 -10.18 1.33 11.09
CA TYR A 497 -10.53 0.28 12.06
C TYR A 497 -12.02 -0.10 11.98
#